data_24aea501262554727b627cd4cc6aeb69
#
_entry.id   24aea501262554727b627cd4cc6aeb69
#
_cell.length_a   1.000
_cell.length_b   1.000
_cell.length_c   1.000
_cell.angle_alpha   90.00
_cell.angle_beta   90.00
_cell.angle_gamma   90.00
#
_symmetry.space_group_name_H-M   'P 1'
#
loop_
_entity.id
_entity.type
_entity.pdbx_description
1 polymer ?
#
loop_
_entity_poly.entity_id
_entity_poly.type
_entity_poly.pdbx_seq_one_letter_code
_entity_poly.pdbx_strand_id
1 'polypeptide(L)'
;MDPAKEMRGALKPAAVITGATRGIGRALAEEFAKNGHTVLLAGRNEAGLAELAKALSAAHGVGAYYVPCDLATPEGCDKIEDALRTHGLYCESLVNNAAMMTAGFFQDQDRDALLKTIDLNLRAVMDLTRRFLPDMVARGSGGVLNVSSVEGFMPVPYHATYAATKAAMISWSRALAYEVMGTGVRICMVAPGVIETDIHAAGGAENSRYALYVPKMTPDRLAEATYRRFKHGNWVIIEGWLNRVVVALARFVPGYFLIPSSGWFFQVRDEEGKPVEPKPLPHPDACAGDAERDKT
;
A
#
# COMPACT_ATOMS: atom_id res chain seq x y z
N MET A 1 -25.58 -33.04 -3.92
CA MET A 1 -24.66 -32.20 -3.14
C MET A 1 -23.69 -31.57 -4.14
N ASP A 2 -23.45 -30.28 -4.05
CA ASP A 2 -22.54 -29.54 -4.97
C ASP A 2 -21.11 -29.82 -4.56
N PRO A 3 -20.26 -30.48 -5.38
CA PRO A 3 -18.87 -30.79 -5.06
C PRO A 3 -18.03 -29.54 -4.73
N ALA A 4 -18.40 -28.38 -5.29
CA ALA A 4 -17.77 -27.10 -4.99
C ALA A 4 -18.06 -26.62 -3.55
N LYS A 5 -19.20 -27.02 -2.98
CA LYS A 5 -19.60 -26.70 -1.62
C LYS A 5 -18.91 -27.59 -0.58
N GLU A 6 -18.65 -28.84 -0.93
CA GLU A 6 -17.90 -29.78 -0.10
C GLU A 6 -16.39 -29.45 -0.05
N MET A 7 -15.79 -29.10 -1.19
CA MET A 7 -14.40 -28.66 -1.26
C MET A 7 -14.17 -27.34 -0.50
N ARG A 8 -15.12 -26.42 -0.48
CA ARG A 8 -15.07 -25.16 0.29
C ARG A 8 -15.12 -25.37 1.81
N GLY A 9 -15.76 -26.46 2.29
CA GLY A 9 -15.84 -26.80 3.72
C GLY A 9 -14.52 -27.28 4.34
N ALA A 10 -13.53 -27.65 3.52
CA ALA A 10 -12.21 -28.12 3.96
C ALA A 10 -11.14 -27.00 4.05
N LEU A 11 -11.37 -25.83 3.41
CA LEU A 11 -10.40 -24.74 3.41
C LEU A 11 -10.45 -23.92 4.70
N LYS A 12 -9.29 -23.48 5.17
CA LYS A 12 -9.16 -22.64 6.38
C LYS A 12 -9.09 -21.16 6.02
N PRO A 13 -9.69 -20.26 6.85
CA PRO A 13 -9.59 -18.83 6.65
C PRO A 13 -8.17 -18.32 6.86
N ALA A 14 -7.73 -17.39 6.03
CA ALA A 14 -6.44 -16.73 6.19
C ALA A 14 -6.54 -15.22 5.91
N ALA A 15 -5.71 -14.46 6.62
CA ALA A 15 -5.41 -13.08 6.28
C ALA A 15 -4.20 -13.04 5.35
N VAL A 16 -4.38 -12.48 4.16
CA VAL A 16 -3.30 -12.26 3.19
C VAL A 16 -2.74 -10.87 3.41
N ILE A 17 -1.45 -10.75 3.74
CA ILE A 17 -0.80 -9.46 4.00
C ILE A 17 0.31 -9.23 2.98
N THR A 18 0.15 -8.19 2.15
CA THR A 18 1.14 -7.82 1.15
C THR A 18 2.17 -6.83 1.71
N GLY A 19 3.45 -6.95 1.30
CA GLY A 19 4.53 -6.12 1.83
C GLY A 19 4.83 -6.39 3.30
N ALA A 20 4.72 -7.65 3.75
CA ALA A 20 4.72 -8.04 5.15
C ALA A 20 6.09 -8.00 5.85
N THR A 21 7.21 -7.85 5.14
CA THR A 21 8.56 -8.02 5.72
C THR A 21 9.01 -6.88 6.63
N ARG A 22 8.40 -5.68 6.54
CA ARG A 22 8.82 -4.49 7.30
C ARG A 22 7.68 -3.50 7.52
N GLY A 23 7.92 -2.54 8.41
CA GLY A 23 7.04 -1.39 8.64
C GLY A 23 5.60 -1.77 8.95
N ILE A 24 4.65 -1.09 8.31
CA ILE A 24 3.21 -1.26 8.55
C ILE A 24 2.75 -2.69 8.25
N GLY A 25 3.26 -3.30 7.16
CA GLY A 25 2.87 -4.66 6.77
C GLY A 25 3.28 -5.71 7.81
N ARG A 26 4.49 -5.59 8.38
CA ARG A 26 4.95 -6.46 9.46
C ARG A 26 4.09 -6.29 10.72
N ALA A 27 3.82 -5.06 11.12
CA ALA A 27 2.99 -4.77 12.28
C ALA A 27 1.54 -5.24 12.11
N LEU A 28 0.97 -5.11 10.90
CA LEU A 28 -0.36 -5.67 10.60
C LEU A 28 -0.34 -7.21 10.63
N ALA A 29 0.70 -7.86 10.09
CA ALA A 29 0.84 -9.32 10.16
C ALA A 29 0.88 -9.82 11.61
N GLU A 30 1.66 -9.14 12.46
CA GLU A 30 1.73 -9.40 13.91
C GLU A 30 0.35 -9.23 14.57
N GLU A 31 -0.36 -8.12 14.27
CA GLU A 31 -1.65 -7.84 14.88
C GLU A 31 -2.72 -8.85 14.45
N PHE A 32 -2.75 -9.29 13.17
CA PHE A 32 -3.65 -10.35 12.74
C PHE A 32 -3.32 -11.68 13.40
N ALA A 33 -2.04 -12.07 13.47
CA ALA A 33 -1.61 -13.31 14.12
C ALA A 33 -1.95 -13.33 15.62
N LYS A 34 -1.66 -12.25 16.34
CA LYS A 34 -2.01 -12.03 17.75
C LYS A 34 -3.51 -12.19 18.03
N ASN A 35 -4.35 -11.86 17.05
CA ASN A 35 -5.80 -12.04 17.13
C ASN A 35 -6.29 -13.41 16.59
N GLY A 36 -5.41 -14.38 16.43
CA GLY A 36 -5.74 -15.76 16.11
C GLY A 36 -5.94 -16.07 14.62
N HIS A 37 -5.64 -15.13 13.73
CA HIS A 37 -5.76 -15.39 12.30
C HIS A 37 -4.58 -16.22 11.77
N THR A 38 -4.86 -17.23 10.94
CA THR A 38 -3.86 -17.76 10.03
C THR A 38 -3.43 -16.65 9.06
N VAL A 39 -2.13 -16.51 8.80
CA VAL A 39 -1.59 -15.46 7.94
C VAL A 39 -0.85 -16.04 6.73
N LEU A 40 -1.04 -15.43 5.55
CA LEU A 40 -0.21 -15.62 4.37
C LEU A 40 0.54 -14.32 4.07
N LEU A 41 1.85 -14.34 4.25
CA LEU A 41 2.74 -13.19 4.11
C LEU A 41 3.29 -13.11 2.69
N ALA A 42 3.05 -12.00 1.99
CA ALA A 42 3.49 -11.83 0.61
C ALA A 42 4.49 -10.67 0.48
N GLY A 43 5.54 -10.85 -0.33
CA GLY A 43 6.57 -9.84 -0.58
C GLY A 43 7.77 -10.40 -1.33
N ARG A 44 8.78 -9.56 -1.57
CA ARG A 44 9.96 -9.93 -2.38
C ARG A 44 11.09 -10.59 -1.59
N ASN A 45 11.22 -10.24 -0.31
CA ASN A 45 12.31 -10.74 0.54
C ASN A 45 11.91 -12.09 1.18
N GLU A 46 12.26 -13.18 0.50
CA GLU A 46 11.90 -14.54 0.93
C GLU A 46 12.45 -14.89 2.33
N ALA A 47 13.72 -14.59 2.59
CA ALA A 47 14.32 -14.88 3.89
C ALA A 47 13.59 -14.14 5.04
N GLY A 48 13.29 -12.85 4.85
CA GLY A 48 12.56 -12.08 5.85
C GLY A 48 11.11 -12.54 6.03
N LEU A 49 10.44 -13.02 4.96
CA LEU A 49 9.11 -13.62 5.06
C LEU A 49 9.13 -14.94 5.84
N ALA A 50 10.11 -15.81 5.55
CA ALA A 50 10.26 -17.10 6.23
C ALA A 50 10.54 -16.92 7.74
N GLU A 51 11.44 -16.00 8.08
CA GLU A 51 11.75 -15.65 9.47
C GLU A 51 10.50 -15.13 10.19
N LEU A 52 9.77 -14.19 9.57
CA LEU A 52 8.56 -13.63 10.16
C LEU A 52 7.48 -14.71 10.34
N ALA A 53 7.24 -15.55 9.35
CA ALA A 53 6.26 -16.62 9.44
C ALA A 53 6.59 -17.58 10.62
N LYS A 54 7.86 -17.97 10.76
CA LYS A 54 8.32 -18.78 11.89
C LYS A 54 8.10 -18.09 13.23
N ALA A 55 8.42 -16.80 13.32
CA ALA A 55 8.25 -16.02 14.55
C ALA A 55 6.78 -15.90 14.96
N LEU A 56 5.88 -15.58 13.99
CA LEU A 56 4.44 -15.44 14.24
C LEU A 56 3.81 -16.76 14.69
N SER A 57 4.17 -17.88 14.04
CA SER A 57 3.68 -19.19 14.43
C SER A 57 4.13 -19.58 15.83
N ALA A 58 5.39 -19.31 16.18
CA ALA A 58 5.94 -19.61 17.51
C ALA A 58 5.31 -18.73 18.61
N ALA A 59 5.11 -17.43 18.33
CA ALA A 59 4.61 -16.49 19.33
C ALA A 59 3.09 -16.61 19.58
N HIS A 60 2.30 -16.95 18.55
CA HIS A 60 0.84 -16.89 18.63
C HIS A 60 0.13 -18.22 18.40
N GLY A 61 0.87 -19.30 18.06
CA GLY A 61 0.27 -20.63 17.84
C GLY A 61 -0.65 -20.71 16.61
N VAL A 62 -0.51 -19.78 15.65
CA VAL A 62 -1.32 -19.72 14.43
C VAL A 62 -0.59 -20.33 13.22
N GLY A 63 -1.33 -20.69 12.19
CA GLY A 63 -0.74 -21.01 10.89
C GLY A 63 -0.13 -19.75 10.27
N ALA A 64 1.16 -19.78 9.95
CA ALA A 64 1.82 -18.67 9.27
C ALA A 64 2.59 -19.21 8.05
N TYR A 65 2.20 -18.75 6.90
CA TYR A 65 2.72 -19.14 5.60
C TYR A 65 3.28 -17.93 4.88
N TYR A 66 4.10 -18.16 3.86
CA TYR A 66 4.65 -17.06 3.08
C TYR A 66 4.75 -17.40 1.60
N VAL A 67 4.78 -16.35 0.76
CA VAL A 67 4.97 -16.46 -0.68
C VAL A 67 5.86 -15.34 -1.19
N PRO A 68 7.04 -15.66 -1.75
CA PRO A 68 7.90 -14.67 -2.40
C PRO A 68 7.31 -14.28 -3.76
N CYS A 69 6.93 -13.01 -3.91
CA CYS A 69 6.35 -12.48 -5.15
C CYS A 69 6.67 -11.00 -5.36
N ASP A 70 6.77 -10.56 -6.62
CA ASP A 70 6.76 -9.15 -7.02
C ASP A 70 5.37 -8.78 -7.52
N LEU A 71 4.62 -8.03 -6.72
CA LEU A 71 3.27 -7.61 -7.05
C LEU A 71 3.21 -6.49 -8.11
N ALA A 72 4.36 -5.92 -8.50
CA ALA A 72 4.40 -5.02 -9.63
C ALA A 72 4.20 -5.75 -10.98
N THR A 73 4.16 -7.09 -10.97
CA THR A 73 3.83 -7.91 -12.15
C THR A 73 2.51 -8.68 -11.93
N PRO A 74 1.78 -9.04 -13.00
CA PRO A 74 0.57 -9.86 -12.89
C PRO A 74 0.82 -11.21 -12.23
N GLU A 75 1.93 -11.88 -12.54
CA GLU A 75 2.32 -13.19 -12.03
C GLU A 75 2.51 -13.19 -10.51
N GLY A 76 2.82 -12.01 -9.92
CA GLY A 76 2.90 -11.86 -8.48
C GLY A 76 1.57 -12.10 -7.78
N CYS A 77 0.46 -11.70 -8.40
CA CYS A 77 -0.88 -11.94 -7.89
C CYS A 77 -1.28 -13.42 -8.04
N ASP A 78 -0.89 -14.07 -9.15
CA ASP A 78 -1.12 -15.51 -9.38
C ASP A 78 -0.46 -16.36 -8.28
N LYS A 79 0.78 -16.02 -7.90
CA LYS A 79 1.50 -16.73 -6.83
C LYS A 79 0.78 -16.69 -5.49
N ILE A 80 0.09 -15.60 -5.14
CA ILE A 80 -0.69 -15.52 -3.89
C ILE A 80 -1.87 -16.48 -3.94
N GLU A 81 -2.59 -16.53 -5.06
CA GLU A 81 -3.72 -17.43 -5.24
C GLU A 81 -3.28 -18.91 -5.20
N ASP A 82 -2.17 -19.23 -5.87
CA ASP A 82 -1.56 -20.57 -5.85
C ASP A 82 -1.10 -20.98 -4.44
N ALA A 83 -0.50 -20.07 -3.69
CA ALA A 83 -0.08 -20.33 -2.31
C ALA A 83 -1.28 -20.62 -1.39
N LEU A 84 -2.36 -19.86 -1.51
CA LEU A 84 -3.61 -20.15 -0.77
C LEU A 84 -4.12 -21.56 -1.09
N ARG A 85 -4.18 -21.94 -2.36
CA ARG A 85 -4.62 -23.25 -2.82
C ARG A 85 -3.71 -24.35 -2.29
N THR A 86 -2.40 -24.19 -2.40
CA THR A 86 -1.38 -25.16 -1.96
C THR A 86 -1.48 -25.45 -0.46
N HIS A 87 -1.79 -24.45 0.35
CA HIS A 87 -1.90 -24.61 1.80
C HIS A 87 -3.33 -24.91 2.29
N GLY A 88 -4.27 -25.15 1.39
CA GLY A 88 -5.67 -25.40 1.75
C GLY A 88 -6.32 -24.21 2.46
N LEU A 89 -6.02 -23.00 2.01
CA LEU A 89 -6.50 -21.75 2.59
C LEU A 89 -7.46 -21.02 1.63
N TYR A 90 -8.30 -20.16 2.21
CA TYR A 90 -9.02 -19.14 1.45
C TYR A 90 -8.74 -17.75 2.03
N CYS A 91 -8.80 -16.72 1.20
CA CYS A 91 -8.64 -15.33 1.64
C CYS A 91 -9.91 -14.87 2.36
N GLU A 92 -9.84 -14.72 3.68
CA GLU A 92 -10.90 -14.10 4.49
C GLU A 92 -10.65 -12.60 4.66
N SER A 93 -9.40 -12.21 4.84
CA SER A 93 -9.01 -10.81 4.93
C SER A 93 -7.85 -10.53 3.98
N LEU A 94 -8.02 -9.56 3.08
CA LEU A 94 -6.97 -9.09 2.19
C LEU A 94 -6.42 -7.75 2.69
N VAL A 95 -5.13 -7.71 3.03
CA VAL A 95 -4.42 -6.49 3.44
C VAL A 95 -3.51 -6.03 2.32
N ASN A 96 -3.97 -5.09 1.51
CA ASN A 96 -3.22 -4.43 0.46
C ASN A 96 -2.33 -3.33 1.06
N ASN A 97 -1.13 -3.72 1.50
CA ASN A 97 -0.16 -2.83 2.13
C ASN A 97 1.10 -2.60 1.28
N ALA A 98 1.48 -3.55 0.42
CA ALA A 98 2.65 -3.39 -0.44
C ALA A 98 2.59 -2.08 -1.23
N ALA A 99 3.62 -1.27 -1.11
CA ALA A 99 3.71 0.01 -1.81
C ALA A 99 5.17 0.41 -2.04
N MET A 100 5.37 1.25 -3.03
CA MET A 100 6.61 1.98 -3.26
C MET A 100 6.30 3.45 -3.53
N MET A 101 7.31 4.28 -3.37
CA MET A 101 7.26 5.71 -3.59
C MET A 101 8.50 6.14 -4.34
N THR A 102 8.37 7.13 -5.19
CA THR A 102 9.46 7.88 -5.80
C THR A 102 9.25 9.35 -5.51
N ALA A 103 10.32 10.09 -5.20
CA ALA A 103 10.28 11.52 -4.93
C ALA A 103 11.26 12.28 -5.84
N GLY A 104 10.96 13.54 -6.10
CA GLY A 104 11.76 14.43 -6.94
C GLY A 104 10.95 15.12 -8.02
N PHE A 105 11.63 15.94 -8.83
CA PHE A 105 11.00 16.53 -10.01
C PHE A 105 10.56 15.42 -10.98
N PHE A 106 9.33 15.46 -11.45
CA PHE A 106 8.76 14.42 -12.29
C PHE A 106 9.59 14.12 -13.54
N GLN A 107 10.15 15.15 -14.16
CA GLN A 107 11.01 15.04 -15.34
C GLN A 107 12.34 14.32 -15.09
N ASP A 108 12.80 14.25 -13.84
CA ASP A 108 14.08 13.66 -13.45
C ASP A 108 13.94 12.25 -12.89
N GLN A 109 12.70 11.79 -12.65
CA GLN A 109 12.42 10.48 -12.13
C GLN A 109 12.54 9.40 -13.20
N ASP A 110 13.02 8.24 -12.81
CA ASP A 110 13.08 7.08 -13.70
C ASP A 110 11.67 6.65 -14.14
N ARG A 111 11.48 6.56 -15.46
CA ARG A 111 10.18 6.23 -16.07
C ARG A 111 9.65 4.87 -15.59
N ASP A 112 10.53 3.87 -15.53
CA ASP A 112 10.13 2.50 -15.19
C ASP A 112 9.79 2.39 -13.70
N ALA A 113 10.49 3.13 -12.83
CA ALA A 113 10.13 3.25 -11.42
C ALA A 113 8.76 3.93 -11.22
N LEU A 114 8.42 4.97 -12.02
CA LEU A 114 7.11 5.61 -12.00
C LEU A 114 5.99 4.63 -12.38
N LEU A 115 6.16 3.89 -13.48
CA LEU A 115 5.20 2.90 -13.95
C LEU A 115 5.06 1.75 -12.94
N LYS A 116 6.18 1.26 -12.40
CA LYS A 116 6.18 0.24 -11.35
C LYS A 116 5.47 0.72 -10.08
N THR A 117 5.53 2.01 -9.75
CA THR A 117 4.75 2.59 -8.64
C THR A 117 3.25 2.45 -8.89
N ILE A 118 2.78 2.70 -10.10
CA ILE A 118 1.36 2.54 -10.47
C ILE A 118 0.97 1.05 -10.40
N ASP A 119 1.78 0.17 -10.96
CA ASP A 119 1.52 -1.27 -10.96
C ASP A 119 1.41 -1.84 -9.56
N LEU A 120 2.35 -1.50 -8.68
CA LEU A 120 2.34 -2.01 -7.32
C LEU A 120 1.24 -1.38 -6.46
N ASN A 121 1.12 -0.04 -6.48
CA ASN A 121 0.25 0.69 -5.56
C ASN A 121 -1.22 0.67 -5.98
N LEU A 122 -1.54 0.39 -7.24
CA LEU A 122 -2.92 0.48 -7.74
C LEU A 122 -3.35 -0.76 -8.52
N ARG A 123 -2.65 -1.15 -9.60
CA ARG A 123 -3.04 -2.33 -10.41
C ARG A 123 -3.11 -3.60 -9.56
N ALA A 124 -2.05 -3.91 -8.82
CA ALA A 124 -2.02 -5.11 -7.96
C ALA A 124 -3.12 -5.12 -6.90
N VAL A 125 -3.41 -3.96 -6.30
CA VAL A 125 -4.48 -3.81 -5.30
C VAL A 125 -5.85 -4.13 -5.90
N MET A 126 -6.13 -3.60 -7.10
CA MET A 126 -7.39 -3.87 -7.81
C MET A 126 -7.48 -5.33 -8.25
N ASP A 127 -6.39 -5.90 -8.78
CA ASP A 127 -6.34 -7.28 -9.23
C ASP A 127 -6.58 -8.27 -8.07
N LEU A 128 -5.82 -8.17 -6.99
CA LEU A 128 -6.02 -9.03 -5.81
C LEU A 128 -7.43 -8.90 -5.24
N THR A 129 -7.94 -7.67 -5.14
CA THR A 129 -9.30 -7.45 -4.66
C THR A 129 -10.33 -8.10 -5.58
N ARG A 130 -10.18 -7.96 -6.90
CA ARG A 130 -11.09 -8.58 -7.89
C ARG A 130 -11.07 -10.10 -7.82
N ARG A 131 -9.94 -10.71 -7.52
CA ARG A 131 -9.80 -12.18 -7.37
C ARG A 131 -10.56 -12.70 -6.15
N PHE A 132 -10.45 -12.03 -5.00
CA PHE A 132 -10.97 -12.56 -3.74
C PHE A 132 -12.35 -12.04 -3.33
N LEU A 133 -12.73 -10.84 -3.77
CA LEU A 133 -13.99 -10.21 -3.40
C LEU A 133 -15.25 -11.03 -3.78
N PRO A 134 -15.36 -11.65 -4.97
CA PRO A 134 -16.53 -12.43 -5.31
C PRO A 134 -16.80 -13.59 -4.35
N ASP A 135 -15.76 -14.27 -3.92
CA ASP A 135 -15.87 -15.36 -2.95
C ASP A 135 -16.23 -14.87 -1.55
N MET A 136 -15.71 -13.69 -1.13
CA MET A 136 -16.11 -13.04 0.11
C MET A 136 -17.61 -12.69 0.10
N VAL A 137 -18.09 -12.11 -0.99
CA VAL A 137 -19.52 -11.77 -1.17
C VAL A 137 -20.37 -13.03 -1.16
N ALA A 138 -19.97 -14.08 -1.87
CA ALA A 138 -20.70 -15.35 -1.91
C ALA A 138 -20.78 -16.05 -0.55
N ARG A 139 -19.78 -15.87 0.32
CA ARG A 139 -19.78 -16.37 1.70
C ARG A 139 -20.54 -15.48 2.68
N GLY A 140 -20.82 -14.24 2.31
CA GLY A 140 -21.39 -13.24 3.23
C GLY A 140 -20.44 -12.79 4.32
N SER A 141 -19.13 -12.98 4.14
CA SER A 141 -18.11 -12.66 5.15
C SER A 141 -16.75 -12.39 4.53
N GLY A 142 -15.93 -11.61 5.24
CA GLY A 142 -14.58 -11.27 4.83
C GLY A 142 -14.35 -9.76 4.81
N GLY A 143 -13.18 -9.35 4.32
CA GLY A 143 -12.91 -7.93 4.18
C GLY A 143 -11.60 -7.61 3.48
N VAL A 144 -11.54 -6.40 2.96
CA VAL A 144 -10.36 -5.82 2.31
C VAL A 144 -9.93 -4.58 3.07
N LEU A 145 -8.66 -4.54 3.46
CA LEU A 145 -8.00 -3.41 4.08
C LEU A 145 -6.96 -2.83 3.11
N ASN A 146 -7.19 -1.62 2.64
CA ASN A 146 -6.29 -0.92 1.73
C ASN A 146 -5.46 0.12 2.49
N VAL A 147 -4.12 0.03 2.43
CA VAL A 147 -3.22 1.01 3.06
C VAL A 147 -2.91 2.12 2.05
N SER A 148 -3.60 3.25 2.22
CA SER A 148 -3.41 4.48 1.45
C SER A 148 -2.39 5.40 2.15
N SER A 149 -2.59 6.72 2.11
CA SER A 149 -1.79 7.75 2.77
C SER A 149 -2.64 9.03 2.94
N VAL A 150 -2.29 9.88 3.89
CA VAL A 150 -2.82 11.26 3.96
C VAL A 150 -2.48 12.05 2.71
N GLU A 151 -1.38 11.72 2.03
CA GLU A 151 -0.97 12.34 0.76
C GLU A 151 -1.99 12.10 -0.38
N GLY A 152 -2.82 11.08 -0.29
CA GLY A 152 -3.90 10.85 -1.25
C GLY A 152 -5.09 11.82 -1.13
N PHE A 153 -5.12 12.69 -0.12
CA PHE A 153 -6.21 13.66 0.05
C PHE A 153 -5.89 15.05 -0.52
N MET A 154 -4.67 15.28 -1.00
CA MET A 154 -4.23 16.56 -1.53
C MET A 154 -3.19 16.38 -2.64
N PRO A 155 -3.00 17.38 -3.53
CA PRO A 155 -1.85 17.42 -4.43
C PRO A 155 -0.55 17.52 -3.64
N VAL A 156 0.43 16.67 -3.96
CA VAL A 156 1.73 16.66 -3.30
C VAL A 156 2.82 16.81 -4.35
N PRO A 157 3.37 18.02 -4.55
CA PRO A 157 4.54 18.23 -5.40
C PRO A 157 5.71 17.33 -4.98
N TYR A 158 6.53 16.92 -5.92
CA TYR A 158 7.65 15.97 -5.78
C TYR A 158 7.23 14.50 -5.51
N HIS A 159 6.00 14.24 -5.06
CA HIS A 159 5.44 12.89 -4.88
C HIS A 159 4.24 12.64 -5.81
N ALA A 160 4.17 13.31 -6.95
CA ALA A 160 2.99 13.37 -7.80
C ALA A 160 2.40 12.00 -8.14
N THR A 161 3.22 11.05 -8.61
CA THR A 161 2.77 9.69 -8.96
C THR A 161 2.29 8.92 -7.75
N TYR A 162 3.05 8.96 -6.64
CA TYR A 162 2.65 8.30 -5.39
C TYR A 162 1.32 8.84 -4.88
N ALA A 163 1.19 10.16 -4.73
CA ALA A 163 -0.03 10.80 -4.25
C ALA A 163 -1.24 10.47 -5.15
N ALA A 164 -1.04 10.47 -6.48
CA ALA A 164 -2.08 10.09 -7.44
C ALA A 164 -2.55 8.64 -7.23
N THR A 165 -1.63 7.67 -7.03
CA THR A 165 -2.02 6.28 -6.76
C THR A 165 -2.79 6.15 -5.44
N LYS A 166 -2.39 6.90 -4.41
CA LYS A 166 -3.07 6.89 -3.11
C LYS A 166 -4.44 7.59 -3.16
N ALA A 167 -4.58 8.67 -3.95
CA ALA A 167 -5.86 9.32 -4.20
C ALA A 167 -6.84 8.42 -4.97
N ALA A 168 -6.36 7.74 -6.02
CA ALA A 168 -7.16 6.76 -6.75
C ALA A 168 -7.64 5.63 -5.82
N MET A 169 -6.76 5.09 -4.97
CA MET A 169 -7.10 4.06 -3.98
C MET A 169 -8.18 4.54 -3.00
N ILE A 170 -8.11 5.79 -2.52
CA ILE A 170 -9.12 6.38 -1.61
C ILE A 170 -10.48 6.43 -2.29
N SER A 171 -10.55 6.98 -3.49
CA SER A 171 -11.80 7.12 -4.24
C SER A 171 -12.41 5.75 -4.53
N TRP A 172 -11.60 4.84 -5.07
CA TRP A 172 -12.01 3.48 -5.44
C TRP A 172 -12.48 2.67 -4.22
N SER A 173 -11.72 2.67 -3.12
CA SER A 173 -12.10 1.93 -1.90
C SER A 173 -13.42 2.38 -1.33
N ARG A 174 -13.72 3.69 -1.37
CA ARG A 174 -14.98 4.24 -0.86
C ARG A 174 -16.16 3.86 -1.75
N ALA A 175 -15.98 3.87 -3.07
CA ALA A 175 -17.01 3.41 -4.01
C ALA A 175 -17.29 1.91 -3.80
N LEU A 176 -16.24 1.09 -3.73
CA LEU A 176 -16.36 -0.35 -3.52
C LEU A 176 -17.01 -0.70 -2.18
N ALA A 177 -16.71 0.07 -1.10
CA ALA A 177 -17.37 -0.12 0.19
C ALA A 177 -18.89 0.05 0.13
N TYR A 178 -19.36 0.98 -0.70
CA TYR A 178 -20.80 1.15 -0.96
C TYR A 178 -21.38 -0.02 -1.77
N GLU A 179 -20.68 -0.47 -2.81
CA GLU A 179 -21.14 -1.57 -3.70
C GLU A 179 -21.34 -2.90 -2.94
N VAL A 180 -20.53 -3.14 -1.89
CA VAL A 180 -20.65 -4.37 -1.09
C VAL A 180 -21.52 -4.20 0.17
N MET A 181 -22.19 -3.06 0.33
CA MET A 181 -23.03 -2.81 1.50
C MET A 181 -24.15 -3.84 1.60
N GLY A 182 -24.37 -4.40 2.80
CA GLY A 182 -25.36 -5.45 3.03
C GLY A 182 -24.92 -6.87 2.69
N THR A 183 -23.76 -7.07 2.04
CA THR A 183 -23.25 -8.42 1.71
C THR A 183 -22.53 -9.12 2.87
N GLY A 184 -22.27 -8.44 4.00
CA GLY A 184 -21.44 -8.94 5.08
C GLY A 184 -19.93 -8.73 4.88
N VAL A 185 -19.49 -8.22 3.72
CA VAL A 185 -18.09 -7.93 3.42
C VAL A 185 -17.73 -6.50 3.83
N ARG A 186 -16.52 -6.32 4.34
CA ARG A 186 -16.00 -5.01 4.78
C ARG A 186 -14.92 -4.52 3.83
N ILE A 187 -15.05 -3.31 3.33
CA ILE A 187 -13.98 -2.61 2.62
C ILE A 187 -13.56 -1.43 3.48
N CYS A 188 -12.32 -1.44 3.93
CA CYS A 188 -11.73 -0.40 4.76
C CYS A 188 -10.51 0.20 4.07
N MET A 189 -10.30 1.49 4.25
CA MET A 189 -9.10 2.17 3.81
C MET A 189 -8.48 2.88 5.02
N VAL A 190 -7.20 2.64 5.28
CA VAL A 190 -6.41 3.39 6.25
C VAL A 190 -5.51 4.38 5.52
N ALA A 191 -5.47 5.62 6.02
CA ALA A 191 -4.62 6.68 5.50
C ALA A 191 -3.66 7.15 6.61
N PRO A 192 -2.48 6.52 6.72
CA PRO A 192 -1.44 6.95 7.65
C PRO A 192 -0.86 8.32 7.28
N GLY A 193 -0.44 9.08 8.29
CA GLY A 193 0.54 10.16 8.15
C GLY A 193 1.97 9.60 8.13
N VAL A 194 2.91 10.33 8.75
CA VAL A 194 4.30 9.85 8.85
C VAL A 194 4.38 8.70 9.85
N ILE A 195 4.84 7.55 9.36
CA ILE A 195 5.10 6.35 10.16
C ILE A 195 6.60 6.09 10.20
N GLU A 196 7.10 5.56 11.31
CA GLU A 196 8.49 5.15 11.47
C GLU A 196 8.80 3.95 10.57
N THR A 197 9.01 4.21 9.27
CA THR A 197 9.31 3.22 8.23
C THR A 197 10.29 3.79 7.22
N ASP A 198 10.92 2.91 6.44
CA ASP A 198 11.91 3.29 5.43
C ASP A 198 11.31 3.81 4.11
N ILE A 199 9.99 4.03 4.02
CA ILE A 199 9.35 4.35 2.74
C ILE A 199 9.84 5.69 2.17
N HIS A 200 10.04 6.70 3.03
CA HIS A 200 10.57 7.99 2.61
C HIS A 200 12.03 7.90 2.19
N ALA A 201 12.86 7.16 2.94
CA ALA A 201 14.26 6.93 2.60
C ALA A 201 14.38 6.12 1.29
N ALA A 202 13.62 5.05 1.15
CA ALA A 202 13.60 4.26 -0.07
C ALA A 202 13.09 5.03 -1.30
N GLY A 203 12.30 6.08 -1.09
CA GLY A 203 11.77 6.95 -2.15
C GLY A 203 12.60 8.21 -2.42
N GLY A 204 13.66 8.48 -1.63
CA GLY A 204 14.49 9.69 -1.75
C GLY A 204 13.86 10.95 -1.17
N ALA A 205 12.99 10.80 -0.15
CA ALA A 205 12.30 11.91 0.51
C ALA A 205 12.61 12.06 2.00
N GLU A 206 13.64 11.36 2.50
CA GLU A 206 14.03 11.33 3.92
C GLU A 206 14.38 12.70 4.49
N ASN A 207 14.94 13.59 3.68
CA ASN A 207 15.37 14.93 4.06
C ASN A 207 14.28 16.01 3.79
N SER A 208 13.09 15.62 3.37
CA SER A 208 11.97 16.55 3.26
C SER A 208 11.52 17.07 4.63
N ARG A 209 11.01 18.32 4.68
CA ARG A 209 10.45 18.85 5.94
C ARG A 209 9.33 17.98 6.49
N TYR A 210 8.55 17.38 5.62
CA TYR A 210 7.48 16.45 6.00
C TYR A 210 8.03 15.25 6.77
N ALA A 211 9.06 14.60 6.26
CA ALA A 211 9.67 13.43 6.90
C ALA A 211 10.43 13.79 8.21
N LEU A 212 10.98 15.01 8.30
CA LEU A 212 11.80 15.44 9.44
C LEU A 212 10.98 16.03 10.59
N TYR A 213 9.97 16.86 10.30
CA TYR A 213 9.30 17.68 11.31
C TYR A 213 7.89 17.22 11.68
N VAL A 214 7.24 16.40 10.87
CA VAL A 214 5.92 15.88 11.23
C VAL A 214 6.08 14.76 12.26
N PRO A 215 5.31 14.77 13.36
CA PRO A 215 5.38 13.71 14.37
C PRO A 215 5.13 12.33 13.76
N LYS A 216 6.06 11.42 14.03
CA LYS A 216 5.98 10.03 13.54
C LYS A 216 5.17 9.17 14.50
N MET A 217 4.43 8.24 13.92
CA MET A 217 3.72 7.20 14.68
C MET A 217 4.43 5.87 14.47
N THR A 218 4.46 5.02 15.49
CA THR A 218 5.01 3.67 15.36
C THR A 218 4.08 2.78 14.51
N PRO A 219 4.63 1.85 13.71
CA PRO A 219 3.84 0.88 12.94
C PRO A 219 2.86 0.08 13.81
N ASP A 220 3.28 -0.34 15.00
CA ASP A 220 2.47 -1.15 15.91
C ASP A 220 1.21 -0.43 16.39
N ARG A 221 1.35 0.83 16.81
CA ARG A 221 0.21 1.65 17.21
C ARG A 221 -0.79 1.85 16.06
N LEU A 222 -0.28 2.05 14.85
CA LEU A 222 -1.12 2.14 13.66
C LEU A 222 -1.84 0.81 13.39
N ALA A 223 -1.12 -0.31 13.46
CA ALA A 223 -1.66 -1.65 13.20
C ALA A 223 -2.79 -2.01 14.18
N GLU A 224 -2.58 -1.82 15.50
CA GLU A 224 -3.59 -2.07 16.53
C GLU A 224 -4.87 -1.23 16.26
N ALA A 225 -4.71 0.07 16.06
CA ALA A 225 -5.85 0.96 15.82
C ALA A 225 -6.57 0.61 14.51
N THR A 226 -5.80 0.24 13.46
CA THR A 226 -6.33 -0.15 12.15
C THR A 226 -7.10 -1.46 12.23
N TYR A 227 -6.53 -2.50 12.85
CA TYR A 227 -7.17 -3.80 12.99
C TYR A 227 -8.50 -3.69 13.75
N ARG A 228 -8.52 -3.00 14.90
CA ARG A 228 -9.73 -2.76 15.68
C ARG A 228 -10.84 -2.12 14.84
N ARG A 229 -10.53 -1.07 14.08
CA ARG A 229 -11.50 -0.37 13.24
C ARG A 229 -11.90 -1.18 12.01
N PHE A 230 -10.99 -1.94 11.43
CA PHE A 230 -11.29 -2.89 10.35
C PHE A 230 -12.32 -3.93 10.81
N LYS A 231 -12.17 -4.48 12.01
CA LYS A 231 -13.17 -5.41 12.58
C LYS A 231 -14.57 -4.78 12.71
N HIS A 232 -14.63 -3.49 13.03
CA HIS A 232 -15.89 -2.75 13.12
C HIS A 232 -16.43 -2.23 11.78
N GLY A 233 -15.75 -2.47 10.67
CA GLY A 233 -16.21 -2.09 9.33
C GLY A 233 -16.13 -0.59 9.02
N ASN A 234 -15.20 0.13 9.64
CA ASN A 234 -14.98 1.55 9.33
C ASN A 234 -14.42 1.71 7.90
N TRP A 235 -15.12 2.47 7.06
CA TRP A 235 -14.72 2.69 5.66
C TRP A 235 -13.42 3.47 5.51
N VAL A 236 -13.20 4.45 6.37
CA VAL A 236 -12.02 5.33 6.35
C VAL A 236 -11.42 5.42 7.73
N ILE A 237 -10.13 5.12 7.83
CA ILE A 237 -9.35 5.16 9.06
C ILE A 237 -8.23 6.18 8.90
N ILE A 238 -8.27 7.26 9.67
CA ILE A 238 -7.20 8.26 9.77
C ILE A 238 -6.77 8.32 11.22
N GLU A 239 -5.57 7.82 11.50
CA GLU A 239 -5.03 7.86 12.85
C GLU A 239 -4.24 9.14 13.11
N GLY A 240 -4.36 9.65 14.36
CA GLY A 240 -3.79 10.92 14.79
C GLY A 240 -4.72 12.11 14.51
N TRP A 241 -4.90 12.94 15.53
CA TRP A 241 -5.78 14.12 15.42
C TRP A 241 -5.25 15.13 14.38
N LEU A 242 -3.91 15.31 14.31
CA LEU A 242 -3.27 16.21 13.36
C LEU A 242 -3.56 15.78 11.91
N ASN A 243 -3.44 14.49 11.62
CA ASN A 243 -3.74 13.94 10.29
C ASN A 243 -5.19 14.19 9.90
N ARG A 244 -6.14 14.05 10.85
CA ARG A 244 -7.56 14.34 10.61
C ARG A 244 -7.79 15.81 10.30
N VAL A 245 -7.13 16.71 11.02
CA VAL A 245 -7.21 18.16 10.76
C VAL A 245 -6.64 18.49 9.39
N VAL A 246 -5.45 17.98 9.05
CA VAL A 246 -4.82 18.20 7.74
C VAL A 246 -5.72 17.73 6.59
N VAL A 247 -6.25 16.51 6.69
CA VAL A 247 -7.17 15.96 5.66
C VAL A 247 -8.46 16.78 5.57
N ALA A 248 -9.02 17.24 6.70
CA ALA A 248 -10.21 18.08 6.69
C ALA A 248 -9.92 19.43 6.03
N LEU A 249 -8.83 20.09 6.41
CA LEU A 249 -8.43 21.38 5.83
C LEU A 249 -8.14 21.28 4.32
N ALA A 250 -7.47 20.23 3.88
CA ALA A 250 -7.16 20.00 2.48
C ALA A 250 -8.40 20.02 1.56
N ARG A 251 -9.59 19.78 2.11
CA ARG A 251 -10.86 19.81 1.35
C ARG A 251 -11.42 21.24 1.14
N PHE A 252 -11.05 22.17 2.01
CA PHE A 252 -11.60 23.53 2.02
C PHE A 252 -10.58 24.58 1.60
N VAL A 253 -9.29 24.32 1.72
CA VAL A 253 -8.24 25.25 1.31
C VAL A 253 -8.14 25.27 -0.22
N PRO A 254 -8.28 26.45 -0.85
CA PRO A 254 -8.12 26.58 -2.30
C PRO A 254 -6.75 26.09 -2.79
N GLY A 255 -6.72 25.44 -3.96
CA GLY A 255 -5.52 24.79 -4.49
C GLY A 255 -4.31 25.73 -4.63
N TYR A 256 -4.54 27.00 -4.93
CA TYR A 256 -3.46 28.00 -5.06
C TYR A 256 -2.74 28.33 -3.74
N PHE A 257 -3.31 28.03 -2.59
CA PHE A 257 -2.63 28.06 -1.30
C PHE A 257 -2.12 26.67 -0.89
N LEU A 258 -2.92 25.64 -1.13
CA LEU A 258 -2.60 24.28 -0.72
C LEU A 258 -1.36 23.74 -1.45
N ILE A 259 -1.27 23.93 -2.78
CA ILE A 259 -0.18 23.36 -3.58
C ILE A 259 1.19 23.98 -3.23
N PRO A 260 1.36 25.32 -3.13
CA PRO A 260 2.64 25.88 -2.70
C PRO A 260 3.03 25.48 -1.29
N SER A 261 2.06 25.41 -0.35
CA SER A 261 2.36 25.01 1.02
C SER A 261 2.77 23.53 1.12
N SER A 262 2.06 22.63 0.44
CA SER A 262 2.47 21.23 0.35
C SER A 262 3.82 21.08 -0.35
N GLY A 263 4.05 21.82 -1.45
CA GLY A 263 5.35 21.85 -2.12
C GLY A 263 6.50 22.25 -1.20
N TRP A 264 6.29 23.24 -0.34
CA TRP A 264 7.30 23.62 0.65
C TRP A 264 7.59 22.52 1.69
N PHE A 265 6.57 21.78 2.11
CA PHE A 265 6.72 20.66 3.07
C PHE A 265 7.38 19.43 2.43
N PHE A 266 7.02 19.08 1.21
CA PHE A 266 7.46 17.86 0.53
C PHE A 266 8.67 18.06 -0.37
N GLN A 267 9.22 19.28 -0.46
CA GLN A 267 10.40 19.58 -1.26
C GLN A 267 11.56 18.65 -0.90
N VAL A 268 12.06 17.93 -1.91
CA VAL A 268 13.23 17.07 -1.78
C VAL A 268 14.46 17.89 -1.49
N ARG A 269 15.30 17.42 -0.56
CA ARG A 269 16.50 18.09 -0.07
C ARG A 269 17.66 17.11 -0.07
N ASP A 270 18.86 17.64 -0.28
CA ASP A 270 20.10 16.91 -0.15
C ASP A 270 20.48 16.63 1.33
N GLU A 271 21.60 15.96 1.56
CA GLU A 271 22.10 15.65 2.91
C GLU A 271 22.45 16.91 3.71
N GLU A 272 22.76 18.03 3.03
CA GLU A 272 23.03 19.33 3.67
C GLU A 272 21.74 20.11 3.96
N GLY A 273 20.57 19.57 3.57
CA GLY A 273 19.26 20.20 3.77
C GLY A 273 18.94 21.31 2.75
N LYS A 274 19.70 21.43 1.65
CA LYS A 274 19.41 22.36 0.58
C LYS A 274 18.35 21.78 -0.37
N PRO A 275 17.48 22.59 -0.97
CA PRO A 275 16.57 22.14 -2.00
C PRO A 275 17.34 21.53 -3.18
N VAL A 276 16.92 20.37 -3.63
CA VAL A 276 17.42 19.77 -4.88
C VAL A 276 16.84 20.59 -6.03
N GLU A 277 17.70 20.99 -6.97
CA GLU A 277 17.27 21.66 -8.20
C GLU A 277 16.95 20.63 -9.31
N PRO A 278 16.06 20.97 -10.26
CA PRO A 278 15.77 20.09 -11.37
C PRO A 278 17.00 19.94 -12.26
N LYS A 279 17.19 18.75 -12.83
CA LYS A 279 18.24 18.53 -13.82
C LYS A 279 18.02 19.43 -15.03
N PRO A 280 19.08 20.03 -15.60
CA PRO A 280 18.93 20.80 -16.83
C PRO A 280 18.38 19.87 -17.93
N LEU A 281 17.39 20.37 -18.66
CA LEU A 281 16.87 19.63 -19.80
C LEU A 281 17.98 19.46 -20.84
N PRO A 282 18.06 18.29 -21.50
CA PRO A 282 18.99 18.10 -22.60
C PRO A 282 18.73 19.16 -23.65
N HIS A 283 19.79 19.80 -24.16
CA HIS A 283 19.67 20.80 -25.21
C HIS A 283 18.91 20.20 -26.40
N PRO A 284 18.00 20.93 -27.07
CA PRO A 284 17.24 20.38 -28.20
C PRO A 284 18.11 19.73 -29.29
N ASP A 285 19.34 20.20 -29.45
CA ASP A 285 20.32 19.65 -30.42
C ASP A 285 20.90 18.30 -29.98
N ALA A 286 20.79 17.90 -28.71
CA ALA A 286 21.27 16.61 -28.25
C ALA A 286 20.40 15.43 -28.75
N CYS A 287 19.13 15.69 -29.04
CA CYS A 287 18.20 14.69 -29.58
C CYS A 287 18.32 14.51 -31.10
N ALA A 288 18.99 15.42 -31.80
CA ALA A 288 19.16 15.33 -33.26
C ALA A 288 20.27 14.33 -33.68
N GLY A 289 21.20 13.98 -32.78
CA GLY A 289 22.34 13.13 -33.07
C GLY A 289 22.06 11.63 -33.16
N ASP A 290 20.99 11.15 -32.54
CA ASP A 290 20.65 9.71 -32.50
C ASP A 290 19.77 9.26 -33.67
N ALA A 291 19.10 10.19 -34.36
CA ALA A 291 18.26 9.88 -35.52
C ALA A 291 19.08 9.60 -36.81
N GLU A 292 20.36 9.93 -36.85
CA GLU A 292 21.24 9.66 -38.00
C GLU A 292 22.03 8.34 -37.88
N ARG A 293 22.10 7.71 -36.71
CA ARG A 293 22.86 6.45 -36.54
C ARG A 293 22.09 5.19 -36.90
N ASP A 294 20.80 5.29 -37.11
CA ASP A 294 19.94 4.15 -37.48
C ASP A 294 19.66 4.04 -38.98
N LYS A 295 20.43 4.79 -39.83
CA LYS A 295 20.29 4.82 -41.28
C LYS A 295 21.55 4.37 -42.04
N THR A 296 22.49 3.68 -41.39
CA THR A 296 23.65 3.08 -42.09
C THR A 296 23.70 1.57 -41.86
#